data_34620c9d6a883495586f5dc357405999
#
_entry.id   34620c9d6a883495586f5dc357405999
#
_cell.length_a   1.000
_cell.length_b   1.000
_cell.length_c   1.000
_cell.angle_alpha   90.00
_cell.angle_beta   90.00
_cell.angle_gamma   90.00
#
_symmetry.space_group_name_H-M   'P 1'
#
loop_
_entity.id
_entity.type
_entity.pdbx_description
1 polymer ?
#
loop_
_entity_poly.entity_id
_entity_poly.type
_entity_poly.pdbx_seq_one_letter_code
_entity_poly.pdbx_strand_id
1 'polypeptide(L)'
;MNRWTILREISNKYSKKISELLGIIESTDKIEEKYFSEKNIKGRWVVVKEYFKKSDIMVLDYYQYLLRERFDIKFPNRDMIINELLDIMPYLFKYKKATIFKFDFKDFFRSIDILKMLKLLEKESTLSFKEYKFIYNTYIQLSNISPGLGINNMLIEILGREFDEKVESLYRNNLIYYGRYVDDGILILDSSVTEYSIRNNLMKVMKEVFGEKTTFNEEKVCFISLPSKLDFNEVINFLGYSFSYDYKAPSPRYQKGKQNFTFGIATTKLEKEMEKIYRIIDEYQSTHKQKLLENRLDIYFKRVTFYDQNDRCWKSIGFSRNYEHIKKNDRV
;
A
#
# COMPACT_ATOMS: atom_id res chain seq x y z
N MET A 1 -17.59 -2.73 -15.71
CA MET A 1 -18.55 -3.86 -15.48
C MET A 1 -19.96 -3.30 -15.36
N ASN A 2 -20.99 -3.99 -15.88
CA ASN A 2 -22.38 -3.54 -15.76
C ASN A 2 -22.88 -3.77 -14.32
N ARG A 3 -23.80 -2.92 -13.81
CA ARG A 3 -24.49 -3.07 -12.51
C ARG A 3 -24.97 -4.52 -12.26
N TRP A 4 -25.47 -5.18 -13.28
CA TRP A 4 -25.93 -6.58 -13.20
C TRP A 4 -24.82 -7.58 -12.90
N THR A 5 -23.60 -7.36 -13.39
CA THR A 5 -22.45 -8.22 -13.09
C THR A 5 -22.05 -8.10 -11.62
N ILE A 6 -22.02 -6.86 -11.08
CA ILE A 6 -21.75 -6.61 -9.66
C ILE A 6 -22.81 -7.33 -8.80
N LEU A 7 -24.09 -7.16 -9.11
CA LEU A 7 -25.18 -7.80 -8.39
C LEU A 7 -25.08 -9.33 -8.44
N ARG A 8 -24.64 -9.91 -9.55
CA ARG A 8 -24.43 -11.35 -9.69
C ARG A 8 -23.28 -11.84 -8.80
N GLU A 9 -22.18 -11.12 -8.74
CA GLU A 9 -21.05 -11.45 -7.87
C GLU A 9 -21.45 -11.43 -6.39
N ILE A 10 -22.14 -10.37 -5.95
CA ILE A 10 -22.63 -10.24 -4.58
C ILE A 10 -23.69 -11.31 -4.26
N SER A 11 -24.61 -11.57 -5.19
CA SER A 11 -25.61 -12.64 -5.10
C SER A 11 -24.94 -14.00 -4.85
N ASN A 12 -23.91 -14.33 -5.64
CA ASN A 12 -23.15 -15.55 -5.49
C ASN A 12 -22.38 -15.60 -4.15
N LYS A 13 -21.76 -14.48 -3.75
CA LYS A 13 -21.02 -14.38 -2.49
C LYS A 13 -21.88 -14.66 -1.27
N TYR A 14 -23.11 -14.17 -1.27
CA TYR A 14 -24.01 -14.28 -0.12
C TYR A 14 -25.12 -15.33 -0.28
N SER A 15 -25.14 -16.04 -1.40
CA SER A 15 -26.19 -17.03 -1.74
C SER A 15 -27.60 -16.45 -1.63
N LYS A 16 -27.78 -15.22 -2.14
CA LYS A 16 -29.03 -14.46 -2.13
C LYS A 16 -29.56 -14.27 -3.54
N LYS A 17 -30.90 -14.22 -3.74
CA LYS A 17 -31.49 -13.84 -5.01
C LYS A 17 -31.19 -12.37 -5.34
N ILE A 18 -30.97 -12.07 -6.62
CA ILE A 18 -30.66 -10.70 -7.08
C ILE A 18 -31.81 -9.73 -6.70
N SER A 19 -33.07 -10.15 -6.76
CA SER A 19 -34.22 -9.35 -6.37
C SER A 19 -34.22 -8.95 -4.89
N GLU A 20 -33.85 -9.90 -4.00
CA GLU A 20 -33.70 -9.61 -2.57
C GLU A 20 -32.55 -8.64 -2.31
N LEU A 21 -31.43 -8.84 -2.99
CA LEU A 21 -30.26 -7.97 -2.87
C LEU A 21 -30.58 -6.55 -3.33
N LEU A 22 -31.27 -6.41 -4.46
CA LEU A 22 -31.74 -5.10 -4.94
C LEU A 22 -32.66 -4.42 -3.92
N GLY A 23 -33.61 -5.15 -3.34
CA GLY A 23 -34.49 -4.62 -2.29
C GLY A 23 -33.69 -4.10 -1.09
N ILE A 24 -32.66 -4.83 -0.63
CA ILE A 24 -31.79 -4.40 0.48
C ILE A 24 -31.02 -3.14 0.08
N ILE A 25 -30.36 -3.10 -1.08
CA ILE A 25 -29.57 -1.95 -1.54
C ILE A 25 -30.45 -0.71 -1.71
N GLU A 26 -31.64 -0.89 -2.27
CA GLU A 26 -32.56 0.22 -2.58
C GLU A 26 -33.25 0.80 -1.36
N SER A 27 -33.43 -0.01 -0.32
CA SER A 27 -34.02 0.42 0.96
C SER A 27 -33.00 0.96 1.96
N THR A 28 -31.68 0.85 1.70
CA THR A 28 -30.63 1.30 2.60
C THR A 28 -30.13 2.68 2.18
N ASP A 29 -30.48 3.72 2.92
CA ASP A 29 -30.06 5.10 2.64
C ASP A 29 -28.69 5.45 3.24
N LYS A 30 -28.26 4.79 4.31
CA LYS A 30 -26.98 4.94 4.99
C LYS A 30 -26.68 3.75 5.90
N ILE A 31 -25.42 3.62 6.30
CA ILE A 31 -25.02 2.76 7.41
C ILE A 31 -24.79 3.62 8.65
N GLU A 32 -25.34 3.23 9.77
CA GLU A 32 -25.26 4.00 11.02
C GLU A 32 -23.84 4.01 11.59
N GLU A 33 -23.36 5.16 12.09
CA GLU A 33 -22.03 5.38 12.67
C GLU A 33 -21.66 4.34 13.74
N LYS A 34 -22.61 3.95 14.59
CA LYS A 34 -22.39 2.99 15.69
C LYS A 34 -21.82 1.64 15.25
N TYR A 35 -21.98 1.25 13.98
CA TYR A 35 -21.45 0.01 13.45
C TYR A 35 -19.99 0.12 13.03
N PHE A 36 -19.43 1.33 12.84
CA PHE A 36 -18.04 1.58 12.50
C PHE A 36 -17.08 1.50 13.69
N SER A 37 -17.42 0.66 14.68
CA SER A 37 -16.57 0.45 15.85
C SER A 37 -15.22 -0.14 15.48
N GLU A 38 -14.17 0.37 16.09
CA GLU A 38 -12.79 0.01 15.82
C GLU A 38 -12.20 -0.83 16.95
N LYS A 39 -11.31 -1.76 16.60
CA LYS A 39 -10.42 -2.48 17.54
C LYS A 39 -8.96 -2.23 17.17
N ASN A 40 -8.11 -2.13 18.19
CA ASN A 40 -6.67 -2.12 17.96
C ASN A 40 -6.19 -3.55 17.73
N ILE A 41 -5.72 -3.84 16.50
CA ILE A 41 -5.16 -5.13 16.13
C ILE A 41 -3.67 -4.94 15.82
N LYS A 42 -2.80 -5.38 16.71
CA LYS A 42 -1.33 -5.27 16.56
C LYS A 42 -0.85 -3.84 16.28
N GLY A 43 -1.39 -2.86 17.02
CA GLY A 43 -1.03 -1.46 16.89
C GLY A 43 -1.76 -0.69 15.79
N ARG A 44 -2.69 -1.31 15.06
CA ARG A 44 -3.50 -0.66 14.04
C ARG A 44 -4.97 -0.64 14.44
N TRP A 45 -5.61 0.51 14.32
CA TRP A 45 -7.06 0.62 14.48
C TRP A 45 -7.75 0.13 13.21
N VAL A 46 -8.68 -0.82 13.37
CA VAL A 46 -9.37 -1.51 12.27
C VAL A 46 -10.85 -1.58 12.57
N VAL A 47 -11.68 -1.23 11.60
CA VAL A 47 -13.14 -1.40 11.71
C VAL A 47 -13.50 -2.88 11.73
N VAL A 48 -14.31 -3.28 12.70
CA VAL A 48 -14.64 -4.69 12.95
C VAL A 48 -15.98 -5.04 12.32
N LYS A 49 -15.96 -5.96 11.35
CA LYS A 49 -17.16 -6.38 10.61
C LYS A 49 -18.24 -7.04 11.46
N GLU A 50 -17.87 -7.60 12.61
CA GLU A 50 -18.79 -8.31 13.53
C GLU A 50 -19.92 -7.43 14.07
N TYR A 51 -19.71 -6.12 14.11
CA TYR A 51 -20.74 -5.17 14.60
C TYR A 51 -21.79 -4.80 13.57
N PHE A 52 -21.52 -5.08 12.28
CA PHE A 52 -22.47 -4.77 11.20
C PHE A 52 -23.53 -5.85 11.07
N LYS A 53 -24.75 -5.43 10.69
CA LYS A 53 -25.74 -6.39 10.21
C LYS A 53 -25.26 -7.04 8.91
N LYS A 54 -25.67 -8.27 8.67
CA LYS A 54 -25.32 -8.97 7.42
C LYS A 54 -25.79 -8.22 6.18
N SER A 55 -26.95 -7.56 6.23
CA SER A 55 -27.46 -6.66 5.19
C SER A 55 -26.51 -5.51 4.89
N ASP A 56 -25.98 -4.87 5.95
CA ASP A 56 -25.11 -3.71 5.82
C ASP A 56 -23.79 -4.08 5.16
N ILE A 57 -23.22 -5.23 5.53
CA ILE A 57 -22.02 -5.76 4.87
C ILE A 57 -22.26 -6.04 3.38
N MET A 58 -23.44 -6.56 3.02
CA MET A 58 -23.80 -6.78 1.60
C MET A 58 -23.85 -5.47 0.82
N VAL A 59 -24.44 -4.41 1.43
CA VAL A 59 -24.51 -3.08 0.82
C VAL A 59 -23.12 -2.46 0.69
N LEU A 60 -22.29 -2.54 1.73
CA LEU A 60 -20.91 -2.03 1.69
C LEU A 60 -20.07 -2.76 0.64
N ASP A 61 -20.20 -4.09 0.52
CA ASP A 61 -19.55 -4.85 -0.53
C ASP A 61 -20.05 -4.46 -1.93
N TYR A 62 -21.35 -4.23 -2.10
CA TYR A 62 -21.88 -3.72 -3.36
C TYR A 62 -21.25 -2.38 -3.74
N TYR A 63 -21.18 -1.43 -2.82
CA TYR A 63 -20.55 -0.13 -3.08
C TYR A 63 -19.04 -0.22 -3.26
N GLN A 64 -18.37 -1.16 -2.61
CA GLN A 64 -16.96 -1.46 -2.88
C GLN A 64 -16.75 -1.85 -4.35
N TYR A 65 -17.53 -2.81 -4.87
CA TYR A 65 -17.43 -3.24 -6.27
C TYR A 65 -17.85 -2.12 -7.22
N LEU A 66 -18.88 -1.37 -6.88
CA LEU A 66 -19.34 -0.22 -7.66
C LEU A 66 -18.24 0.83 -7.83
N LEU A 67 -17.60 1.26 -6.73
CA LEU A 67 -16.50 2.22 -6.77
C LEU A 67 -15.34 1.70 -7.60
N ARG A 68 -14.95 0.44 -7.40
CA ARG A 68 -13.88 -0.19 -8.18
C ARG A 68 -14.12 -0.06 -9.68
N GLU A 69 -15.34 -0.35 -10.12
CA GLU A 69 -15.69 -0.33 -11.53
C GLU A 69 -15.90 1.08 -12.09
N ARG A 70 -16.58 1.94 -11.33
CA ARG A 70 -16.87 3.32 -11.75
C ARG A 70 -15.62 4.17 -11.90
N PHE A 71 -14.64 3.96 -11.02
CA PHE A 71 -13.39 4.71 -11.01
C PHE A 71 -12.20 3.94 -11.63
N ASP A 72 -12.44 2.76 -12.23
CA ASP A 72 -11.39 1.86 -12.75
C ASP A 72 -10.21 1.69 -11.77
N ILE A 73 -10.53 1.39 -10.50
CA ILE A 73 -9.53 1.32 -9.46
C ILE A 73 -8.65 0.08 -9.65
N LYS A 74 -7.37 0.32 -9.87
CA LYS A 74 -6.31 -0.68 -9.90
C LYS A 74 -5.40 -0.44 -8.71
N PHE A 75 -5.42 -1.35 -7.75
CA PHE A 75 -4.50 -1.24 -6.63
C PHE A 75 -3.05 -1.37 -7.09
N PRO A 76 -2.15 -0.56 -6.52
CA PRO A 76 -0.73 -0.67 -6.83
C PRO A 76 -0.21 -2.08 -6.52
N ASN A 77 0.57 -2.62 -7.44
CA ASN A 77 1.14 -3.94 -7.30
C ASN A 77 2.57 -3.82 -6.72
N ARG A 78 2.75 -4.33 -5.49
CA ARG A 78 4.05 -4.33 -4.81
C ARG A 78 5.18 -4.92 -5.67
N ASP A 79 4.89 -6.03 -6.36
CA ASP A 79 5.90 -6.73 -7.14
C ASP A 79 6.28 -5.96 -8.42
N MET A 80 5.33 -5.24 -9.04
CA MET A 80 5.63 -4.33 -10.15
C MET A 80 6.53 -3.19 -9.70
N ILE A 81 6.19 -2.51 -8.61
CA ILE A 81 6.98 -1.40 -8.05
C ILE A 81 8.42 -1.85 -7.77
N ILE A 82 8.59 -3.02 -7.14
CA ILE A 82 9.94 -3.54 -6.84
C ILE A 82 10.70 -3.90 -8.12
N ASN A 83 10.05 -4.49 -9.14
CA ASN A 83 10.69 -4.76 -10.43
C ASN A 83 11.18 -3.48 -11.09
N GLU A 84 10.34 -2.45 -11.17
CA GLU A 84 10.68 -1.15 -11.75
C GLU A 84 11.84 -0.48 -11.00
N LEU A 85 11.84 -0.55 -9.66
CA LEU A 85 12.96 -0.05 -8.86
C LEU A 85 14.25 -0.83 -9.12
N LEU A 86 14.21 -2.16 -9.29
CA LEU A 86 15.39 -2.96 -9.63
C LEU A 86 15.94 -2.64 -11.01
N ASP A 87 15.09 -2.20 -11.93
CA ASP A 87 15.51 -1.77 -13.26
C ASP A 87 16.12 -0.36 -13.27
N ILE A 88 15.82 0.48 -12.26
CA ILE A 88 16.22 1.89 -12.22
C ILE A 88 17.35 2.14 -11.21
N MET A 89 17.21 1.68 -9.98
CA MET A 89 18.07 2.06 -8.86
C MET A 89 19.56 1.71 -9.07
N PRO A 90 19.94 0.56 -9.68
CA PRO A 90 21.36 0.24 -9.93
C PRO A 90 22.05 1.25 -10.84
N TYR A 91 21.28 1.96 -11.67
CA TYR A 91 21.81 2.89 -12.67
C TYR A 91 21.80 4.36 -12.23
N LEU A 92 21.31 4.69 -11.04
CA LEU A 92 21.21 6.09 -10.59
C LEU A 92 22.57 6.80 -10.48
N PHE A 93 23.66 6.06 -10.26
CA PHE A 93 25.01 6.62 -10.31
C PHE A 93 25.44 7.15 -11.69
N LYS A 94 24.74 6.78 -12.77
CA LYS A 94 25.02 7.28 -14.14
C LYS A 94 24.47 8.69 -14.38
N TYR A 95 23.52 9.13 -13.56
CA TYR A 95 22.99 10.47 -13.64
C TYR A 95 24.00 11.48 -13.06
N LYS A 96 24.03 12.70 -13.63
CA LYS A 96 24.87 13.77 -13.09
C LYS A 96 24.45 14.14 -11.67
N LYS A 97 23.15 14.08 -11.41
CA LYS A 97 22.52 14.35 -10.13
C LYS A 97 21.22 13.56 -10.05
N ALA A 98 21.08 12.76 -9.04
CA ALA A 98 19.82 12.04 -8.75
C ALA A 98 19.46 12.22 -7.29
N THR A 99 18.17 12.41 -7.02
CA THR A 99 17.63 12.50 -5.67
C THR A 99 16.61 11.41 -5.46
N ILE A 100 16.71 10.70 -4.35
CA ILE A 100 15.73 9.69 -3.92
C ILE A 100 15.07 10.21 -2.66
N PHE A 101 13.74 10.26 -2.64
CA PHE A 101 12.94 10.62 -1.48
C PHE A 101 11.90 9.54 -1.23
N LYS A 102 12.08 8.80 -0.15
CA LYS A 102 11.13 7.78 0.32
C LYS A 102 10.33 8.37 1.47
N PHE A 103 9.02 8.16 1.45
CA PHE A 103 8.10 8.67 2.47
C PHE A 103 7.04 7.63 2.86
N ASP A 104 6.42 7.85 4.01
CA ASP A 104 5.31 7.06 4.56
C ASP A 104 4.37 8.05 5.27
N PHE A 105 3.05 7.87 5.14
CA PHE A 105 2.09 8.76 5.80
C PHE A 105 1.78 8.25 7.21
N LYS A 106 1.76 9.19 8.17
CA LYS A 106 1.43 8.87 9.55
C LYS A 106 -0.08 8.70 9.71
N ASP A 107 -0.50 7.56 10.29
CA ASP A 107 -1.91 7.24 10.57
C ASP A 107 -2.83 7.52 9.37
N PHE A 108 -2.41 7.16 8.16
CA PHE A 108 -2.94 7.63 6.88
C PHE A 108 -4.45 7.61 6.81
N PHE A 109 -5.09 6.45 7.03
CA PHE A 109 -6.54 6.33 6.94
C PHE A 109 -7.28 7.32 7.86
N ARG A 110 -6.81 7.46 9.10
CA ARG A 110 -7.46 8.32 10.11
C ARG A 110 -7.16 9.80 9.92
N SER A 111 -6.15 10.14 9.14
CA SER A 111 -5.78 11.52 8.81
C SER A 111 -6.59 12.11 7.66
N ILE A 112 -7.35 11.28 6.92
CA ILE A 112 -8.14 11.70 5.76
C ILE A 112 -9.28 12.63 6.18
N ASP A 113 -9.41 13.74 5.48
CA ASP A 113 -10.55 14.64 5.57
C ASP A 113 -11.73 14.10 4.75
N ILE A 114 -12.76 13.66 5.46
CA ILE A 114 -13.96 13.07 4.86
C ILE A 114 -14.68 14.05 3.92
N LEU A 115 -14.70 15.33 4.26
CA LEU A 115 -15.35 16.34 3.41
C LEU A 115 -14.60 16.52 2.08
N LYS A 116 -13.26 16.49 2.10
CA LYS A 116 -12.46 16.54 0.87
C LYS A 116 -12.69 15.30 0.01
N MET A 117 -12.73 14.14 0.63
CA MET A 117 -13.04 12.88 -0.06
C MET A 117 -14.42 12.93 -0.74
N LEU A 118 -15.46 13.36 -0.01
CA LEU A 118 -16.81 13.46 -0.55
C LEU A 118 -16.90 14.50 -1.69
N LYS A 119 -16.22 15.64 -1.56
CA LYS A 119 -16.14 16.65 -2.63
C LYS A 119 -15.44 16.12 -3.88
N LEU A 120 -14.39 15.32 -3.74
CA LEU A 120 -13.73 14.69 -4.88
C LEU A 120 -14.68 13.75 -5.61
N LEU A 121 -15.40 12.89 -4.89
CA LEU A 121 -16.38 11.98 -5.48
C LEU A 121 -17.52 12.72 -6.22
N GLU A 122 -17.96 13.85 -5.69
CA GLU A 122 -18.95 14.72 -6.31
C GLU A 122 -18.42 15.35 -7.60
N LYS A 123 -17.20 15.89 -7.56
CA LYS A 123 -16.53 16.53 -8.69
C LYS A 123 -16.34 15.58 -9.87
N GLU A 124 -15.95 14.34 -9.61
CA GLU A 124 -15.72 13.31 -10.63
C GLU A 124 -16.98 12.93 -11.41
N SER A 125 -18.18 13.23 -10.88
CA SER A 125 -19.49 12.99 -11.54
C SER A 125 -19.70 11.56 -12.07
N THR A 126 -18.95 10.61 -11.56
CA THR A 126 -18.92 9.21 -12.01
C THR A 126 -20.06 8.39 -11.41
N LEU A 127 -20.55 8.84 -10.24
CA LEU A 127 -21.63 8.21 -9.51
C LEU A 127 -22.98 8.86 -9.86
N SER A 128 -24.04 8.05 -9.89
CA SER A 128 -25.40 8.60 -9.90
C SER A 128 -25.70 9.32 -8.57
N PHE A 129 -26.68 10.22 -8.58
CA PHE A 129 -27.10 10.93 -7.37
C PHE A 129 -27.45 10.00 -6.21
N LYS A 130 -28.12 8.87 -6.47
CA LYS A 130 -28.49 7.89 -5.44
C LYS A 130 -27.24 7.19 -4.88
N GLU A 131 -26.30 6.82 -5.74
CA GLU A 131 -25.03 6.17 -5.33
C GLU A 131 -24.19 7.12 -4.48
N TYR A 132 -24.02 8.36 -4.92
CA TYR A 132 -23.30 9.39 -4.17
C TYR A 132 -23.98 9.68 -2.81
N LYS A 133 -25.31 9.85 -2.81
CA LYS A 133 -26.08 10.15 -1.59
C LYS A 133 -25.90 9.08 -0.51
N PHE A 134 -25.89 7.81 -0.87
CA PHE A 134 -25.60 6.73 0.08
C PHE A 134 -24.22 6.89 0.72
N ILE A 135 -23.17 7.09 -0.12
CA ILE A 135 -21.81 7.28 0.37
C ILE A 135 -21.72 8.52 1.26
N TYR A 136 -22.28 9.63 0.80
CA TYR A 136 -22.33 10.88 1.56
C TYR A 136 -22.98 10.68 2.94
N ASN A 137 -24.20 10.15 2.98
CA ASN A 137 -24.94 9.95 4.22
C ASN A 137 -24.25 8.99 5.19
N THR A 138 -23.51 8.00 4.64
CA THR A 138 -22.76 7.03 5.45
C THR A 138 -21.51 7.64 6.05
N TYR A 139 -20.73 8.40 5.28
CA TYR A 139 -19.42 8.87 5.71
C TYR A 139 -19.43 10.24 6.39
N ILE A 140 -20.38 11.14 6.08
CA ILE A 140 -20.43 12.49 6.66
C ILE A 140 -20.60 12.48 8.19
N GLN A 141 -21.18 11.42 8.74
CA GLN A 141 -21.38 11.26 10.18
C GLN A 141 -20.14 10.71 10.91
N LEU A 142 -19.13 10.19 10.18
CA LEU A 142 -17.94 9.59 10.77
C LEU A 142 -16.91 10.66 11.11
N SER A 143 -16.18 10.46 12.20
CA SER A 143 -15.07 11.34 12.60
C SER A 143 -13.77 11.03 11.84
N ASN A 144 -13.60 9.81 11.37
CA ASN A 144 -12.43 9.34 10.63
C ASN A 144 -12.76 8.08 9.78
N ILE A 145 -11.84 7.72 8.91
CA ILE A 145 -11.88 6.47 8.14
C ILE A 145 -10.81 5.54 8.71
N SER A 146 -11.13 4.24 8.81
CA SER A 146 -10.16 3.24 9.25
C SER A 146 -10.16 2.01 8.33
N PRO A 147 -9.06 1.28 8.22
CA PRO A 147 -9.00 0.06 7.43
C PRO A 147 -9.94 -1.02 8.01
N GLY A 148 -10.19 -2.08 7.24
CA GLY A 148 -11.05 -3.21 7.65
C GLY A 148 -12.27 -3.43 6.77
N LEU A 149 -12.73 -2.38 6.09
CA LEU A 149 -13.78 -2.44 5.08
C LEU A 149 -13.19 -2.23 3.68
N GLY A 150 -13.60 -3.06 2.72
CA GLY A 150 -13.10 -2.94 1.36
C GLY A 150 -13.47 -1.62 0.70
N ILE A 151 -14.65 -1.06 0.99
CA ILE A 151 -15.08 0.25 0.49
C ILE A 151 -14.12 1.37 0.96
N ASN A 152 -13.60 1.33 2.19
CA ASN A 152 -12.66 2.31 2.70
C ASN A 152 -11.37 2.30 1.87
N ASN A 153 -10.88 1.12 1.49
CA ASN A 153 -9.71 0.99 0.62
C ASN A 153 -9.95 1.62 -0.77
N MET A 154 -11.17 1.46 -1.33
CA MET A 154 -11.53 2.10 -2.61
C MET A 154 -11.52 3.62 -2.50
N LEU A 155 -12.14 4.17 -1.47
CA LEU A 155 -12.20 5.62 -1.23
C LEU A 155 -10.81 6.23 -1.06
N ILE A 156 -9.95 5.56 -0.29
CA ILE A 156 -8.54 5.97 -0.10
C ILE A 156 -7.76 5.91 -1.42
N GLU A 157 -7.99 4.90 -2.24
CA GLU A 157 -7.27 4.77 -3.51
C GLU A 157 -7.72 5.79 -4.56
N ILE A 158 -8.99 6.22 -4.55
CA ILE A 158 -9.47 7.34 -5.37
C ILE A 158 -8.72 8.63 -5.01
N LEU A 159 -8.58 8.95 -3.71
CA LEU A 159 -7.78 10.07 -3.24
C LEU A 159 -6.29 9.90 -3.58
N GLY A 160 -5.78 8.68 -3.42
CA GLY A 160 -4.39 8.35 -3.74
C GLY A 160 -4.06 8.62 -5.21
N ARG A 161 -4.96 8.30 -6.13
CA ARG A 161 -4.78 8.61 -7.57
C ARG A 161 -4.71 10.12 -7.83
N GLU A 162 -5.59 10.91 -7.23
CA GLU A 162 -5.52 12.39 -7.33
C GLU A 162 -4.18 12.92 -6.79
N PHE A 163 -3.68 12.34 -5.71
CA PHE A 163 -2.36 12.68 -5.16
C PHE A 163 -1.24 12.29 -6.12
N ASP A 164 -1.26 11.09 -6.69
CA ASP A 164 -0.25 10.60 -7.62
C ASP A 164 -0.17 11.49 -8.87
N GLU A 165 -1.30 11.84 -9.47
CA GLU A 165 -1.38 12.73 -10.63
C GLU A 165 -0.78 14.11 -10.36
N LYS A 166 -1.02 14.66 -9.16
CA LYS A 166 -0.45 15.95 -8.75
C LYS A 166 1.06 15.87 -8.53
N VAL A 167 1.55 14.79 -7.91
CA VAL A 167 2.99 14.57 -7.69
C VAL A 167 3.71 14.41 -9.03
N GLU A 168 3.20 13.57 -9.93
CA GLU A 168 3.77 13.38 -11.27
C GLU A 168 3.76 14.67 -12.09
N SER A 169 2.68 15.43 -12.03
CA SER A 169 2.59 16.75 -12.69
C SER A 169 3.61 17.74 -12.13
N LEU A 170 3.80 17.78 -10.82
CA LEU A 170 4.72 18.67 -10.12
C LEU A 170 6.18 18.43 -10.51
N TYR A 171 6.56 17.18 -10.71
CA TYR A 171 7.94 16.77 -11.00
C TYR A 171 8.15 16.32 -12.46
N ARG A 172 7.17 16.50 -13.33
CA ARG A 172 7.16 16.01 -14.73
C ARG A 172 8.50 16.16 -15.47
N ASN A 173 9.18 17.29 -15.30
CA ASN A 173 10.41 17.60 -16.06
C ASN A 173 11.66 16.87 -15.52
N ASN A 174 11.62 16.40 -14.29
CA ASN A 174 12.77 15.84 -13.59
C ASN A 174 12.48 14.43 -13.04
N LEU A 175 11.28 13.91 -13.30
CA LEU A 175 10.85 12.64 -12.76
C LEU A 175 11.55 11.48 -13.48
N ILE A 176 12.33 10.70 -12.73
CA ILE A 176 12.84 9.41 -13.17
C ILE A 176 11.82 8.31 -12.84
N TYR A 177 11.32 8.34 -11.60
CA TYR A 177 10.37 7.36 -11.13
C TYR A 177 9.51 7.91 -9.97
N TYR A 178 8.27 7.52 -9.96
CA TYR A 178 7.36 7.67 -8.83
C TYR A 178 6.58 6.38 -8.63
N GLY A 179 6.47 5.92 -7.39
CA GLY A 179 5.66 4.77 -7.04
C GLY A 179 5.10 4.91 -5.64
N ARG A 180 3.80 4.61 -5.49
CA ARG A 180 3.10 4.60 -4.20
C ARG A 180 2.44 3.25 -3.98
N TYR A 181 2.52 2.76 -2.75
CA TYR A 181 1.82 1.58 -2.29
C TYR A 181 1.06 1.93 -1.01
N VAL A 182 -0.21 2.33 -1.15
CA VAL A 182 -1.11 2.84 -0.10
C VAL A 182 -0.52 4.09 0.57
N ASP A 183 0.17 3.95 1.69
CA ASP A 183 0.79 5.00 2.50
C ASP A 183 2.31 5.14 2.28
N ASP A 184 2.96 4.12 1.74
CA ASP A 184 4.38 4.13 1.39
C ASP A 184 4.61 4.71 -0.02
N GLY A 185 5.51 5.68 -0.18
CA GLY A 185 5.86 6.24 -1.48
C GLY A 185 7.37 6.42 -1.68
N ILE A 186 7.78 6.40 -2.95
CA ILE A 186 9.15 6.68 -3.37
C ILE A 186 9.16 7.58 -4.60
N LEU A 187 9.97 8.63 -4.56
CA LEU A 187 10.17 9.60 -5.62
C LEU A 187 11.65 9.64 -5.99
N ILE A 188 11.96 9.50 -7.27
CA ILE A 188 13.32 9.57 -7.80
C ILE A 188 13.36 10.65 -8.87
N LEU A 189 14.27 11.62 -8.70
CA LEU A 189 14.39 12.79 -9.57
C LEU A 189 15.78 12.87 -10.22
N ASP A 190 15.85 13.26 -11.49
CA ASP A 190 17.08 13.63 -12.20
C ASP A 190 17.44 15.10 -11.88
N SER A 191 17.70 15.37 -10.61
CA SER A 191 18.08 16.72 -10.18
C SER A 191 18.58 16.70 -8.73
N SER A 192 19.38 17.72 -8.37
CA SER A 192 19.66 18.03 -6.97
C SER A 192 18.56 18.95 -6.44
N VAL A 193 17.58 18.36 -5.79
CA VAL A 193 16.54 19.10 -5.05
C VAL A 193 16.80 18.91 -3.57
N THR A 194 16.66 19.97 -2.77
CA THR A 194 16.85 19.85 -1.32
C THR A 194 15.70 19.05 -0.69
N GLU A 195 15.99 18.30 0.35
CA GLU A 195 14.96 17.59 1.13
C GLU A 195 13.83 18.52 1.56
N TYR A 196 14.18 19.72 2.05
CA TYR A 196 13.24 20.76 2.46
C TYR A 196 12.25 21.12 1.34
N SER A 197 12.76 21.31 0.12
CA SER A 197 11.91 21.65 -1.03
C SER A 197 10.94 20.51 -1.38
N ILE A 198 11.44 19.27 -1.41
CA ILE A 198 10.58 18.09 -1.70
C ILE A 198 9.51 17.94 -0.62
N ARG A 199 9.89 18.01 0.64
CA ARG A 199 8.97 17.90 1.79
C ARG A 199 7.86 18.95 1.71
N ASN A 200 8.22 20.21 1.52
CA ASN A 200 7.24 21.30 1.44
C ASN A 200 6.28 21.11 0.28
N ASN A 201 6.79 20.76 -0.88
CA ASN A 201 5.98 20.55 -2.06
C ASN A 201 5.00 19.38 -1.89
N LEU A 202 5.50 18.22 -1.43
CA LEU A 202 4.65 17.06 -1.19
C LEU A 202 3.66 17.33 -0.04
N MET A 203 4.07 18.00 1.04
CA MET A 203 3.19 18.37 2.15
C MET A 203 2.03 19.24 1.68
N LYS A 204 2.31 20.19 0.75
CA LYS A 204 1.27 21.02 0.16
C LYS A 204 0.25 20.18 -0.62
N VAL A 205 0.73 19.26 -1.46
CA VAL A 205 -0.15 18.34 -2.21
C VAL A 205 -0.92 17.40 -1.27
N MET A 206 -0.26 16.86 -0.24
CA MET A 206 -0.91 16.01 0.78
C MET A 206 -2.06 16.73 1.47
N LYS A 207 -1.82 17.97 1.94
CA LYS A 207 -2.86 18.77 2.60
C LYS A 207 -3.99 19.13 1.66
N GLU A 208 -3.68 19.42 0.41
CA GLU A 208 -4.68 19.72 -0.61
C GLU A 208 -5.61 18.52 -0.84
N VAL A 209 -5.07 17.33 -1.00
CA VAL A 209 -5.81 16.13 -1.39
C VAL A 209 -6.41 15.42 -0.17
N PHE A 210 -5.59 15.13 0.83
CA PHE A 210 -5.99 14.29 1.96
C PHE A 210 -6.53 15.08 3.15
N GLY A 211 -6.09 16.33 3.34
CA GLY A 211 -6.50 17.20 4.44
C GLY A 211 -5.36 17.64 5.36
N GLU A 212 -5.63 18.62 6.21
CA GLU A 212 -4.63 19.27 7.06
C GLU A 212 -3.98 18.36 8.11
N LYS A 213 -4.65 17.24 8.48
CA LYS A 213 -4.15 16.29 9.47
C LYS A 213 -3.10 15.32 8.92
N THR A 214 -2.98 15.21 7.59
CA THR A 214 -2.05 14.26 6.96
C THR A 214 -0.62 14.79 7.04
N THR A 215 0.27 13.98 7.60
CA THR A 215 1.69 14.30 7.78
C THR A 215 2.56 13.10 7.43
N PHE A 216 3.86 13.33 7.25
CA PHE A 216 4.83 12.25 7.11
C PHE A 216 5.06 11.52 8.44
N ASN A 217 5.34 10.25 8.34
CA ASN A 217 5.93 9.48 9.42
C ASN A 217 7.45 9.71 9.42
N GLU A 218 7.91 10.66 10.23
CA GLU A 218 9.29 11.16 10.21
C GLU A 218 10.34 10.06 10.40
N GLU A 219 10.02 9.03 11.17
CA GLU A 219 10.92 7.89 11.39
C GLU A 219 11.14 7.02 10.15
N LYS A 220 10.27 7.16 9.16
CA LYS A 220 10.30 6.36 7.93
C LYS A 220 10.67 7.16 6.68
N VAL A 221 10.85 8.46 6.79
CA VAL A 221 11.33 9.27 5.67
C VAL A 221 12.81 9.02 5.45
N CYS A 222 13.22 8.92 4.19
CA CYS A 222 14.61 8.78 3.79
C CYS A 222 14.89 9.68 2.59
N PHE A 223 16.00 10.42 2.65
CA PHE A 223 16.45 11.31 1.59
C PHE A 223 17.90 10.99 1.22
N ILE A 224 18.16 10.75 -0.07
CA ILE A 224 19.50 10.50 -0.60
C ILE A 224 19.72 11.39 -1.82
N SER A 225 20.89 12.02 -1.89
CA SER A 225 21.34 12.79 -3.06
C SER A 225 22.59 12.16 -3.67
N LEU A 226 22.53 11.79 -4.94
CA LEU A 226 23.57 11.13 -5.70
C LEU A 226 24.08 12.03 -6.86
N PRO A 227 25.35 11.97 -7.25
CA PRO A 227 26.46 11.40 -6.50
C PRO A 227 26.86 12.28 -5.31
N SER A 228 27.36 11.66 -4.28
CA SER A 228 27.99 12.38 -3.17
C SER A 228 29.43 12.77 -3.51
N LYS A 229 29.94 13.86 -2.90
CA LYS A 229 31.36 14.22 -2.96
C LYS A 229 32.19 13.52 -1.91
N LEU A 230 31.52 12.95 -0.90
CA LEU A 230 32.15 12.27 0.25
C LEU A 230 31.79 10.80 0.24
N ASP A 231 32.59 10.01 0.94
CA ASP A 231 32.25 8.62 1.23
C ASP A 231 30.88 8.55 1.92
N PHE A 232 30.01 7.67 1.46
CA PHE A 232 28.72 7.42 2.10
C PHE A 232 28.29 5.96 1.93
N ASN A 233 27.45 5.51 2.85
CA ASN A 233 26.73 4.25 2.79
C ASN A 233 25.30 4.53 3.25
N GLU A 234 24.38 4.49 2.30
CA GLU A 234 22.97 4.81 2.53
C GLU A 234 22.08 3.62 2.21
N VAL A 235 21.07 3.41 3.04
CA VAL A 235 20.15 2.29 2.93
C VAL A 235 18.71 2.78 2.88
N ILE A 236 17.99 2.36 1.85
CA ILE A 236 16.56 2.63 1.67
C ILE A 236 15.78 1.34 1.90
N ASN A 237 14.97 1.31 2.94
CA ASN A 237 14.04 0.20 3.16
C ASN A 237 12.67 0.56 2.58
N PHE A 238 12.23 -0.17 1.55
CA PHE A 238 10.97 0.08 0.88
C PHE A 238 10.24 -1.24 0.56
N LEU A 239 8.97 -1.32 0.91
CA LEU A 239 8.10 -2.49 0.69
C LEU A 239 8.72 -3.83 1.15
N GLY A 240 9.52 -3.80 2.22
CA GLY A 240 10.14 -5.00 2.80
C GLY A 240 11.48 -5.40 2.19
N TYR A 241 11.96 -4.64 1.23
CA TYR A 241 13.29 -4.79 0.64
C TYR A 241 14.22 -3.67 1.10
N SER A 242 15.53 -3.92 0.98
CA SER A 242 16.62 -3.00 1.28
C SER A 242 17.42 -2.74 0.01
N PHE A 243 17.63 -1.48 -0.30
CA PHE A 243 18.45 -0.97 -1.41
C PHE A 243 19.59 -0.18 -0.80
N SER A 244 20.82 -0.60 -0.99
CA SER A 244 21.99 0.04 -0.38
C SER A 244 22.89 0.65 -1.44
N TYR A 245 23.31 1.88 -1.19
CA TYR A 245 24.29 2.59 -2.00
C TYR A 245 25.55 2.80 -1.18
N ASP A 246 26.67 2.27 -1.66
CA ASP A 246 28.01 2.49 -1.09
C ASP A 246 28.84 3.25 -2.11
N TYR A 247 29.34 4.40 -1.71
CA TYR A 247 30.18 5.25 -2.53
C TYR A 247 31.50 5.56 -1.80
N LYS A 248 32.61 5.32 -2.49
CA LYS A 248 33.95 5.74 -2.08
C LYS A 248 34.43 6.83 -3.01
N ALA A 249 34.72 7.99 -2.46
CA ALA A 249 35.23 9.11 -3.22
C ALA A 249 36.60 8.78 -3.88
N PRO A 250 36.97 9.46 -4.99
CA PRO A 250 38.29 9.33 -5.58
C PRO A 250 39.39 9.55 -4.54
N SER A 251 40.41 8.71 -4.58
CA SER A 251 41.54 8.77 -3.68
C SER A 251 42.83 8.51 -4.48
N PRO A 252 44.04 8.74 -3.91
CA PRO A 252 45.28 8.41 -4.59
C PRO A 252 45.40 6.95 -5.05
N ARG A 253 44.67 6.03 -4.39
CA ARG A 253 44.61 4.61 -4.80
C ARG A 253 43.58 4.35 -5.89
N TYR A 254 42.53 5.19 -5.99
CA TYR A 254 41.43 5.04 -6.93
C TYR A 254 41.22 6.36 -7.67
N GLN A 255 41.66 6.44 -8.91
CA GLN A 255 41.52 7.63 -9.76
C GLN A 255 40.04 8.00 -10.02
N LYS A 256 39.15 7.01 -9.98
CA LYS A 256 37.68 7.17 -10.06
C LYS A 256 37.06 6.66 -8.75
N GLY A 257 36.02 7.31 -8.29
CA GLY A 257 35.25 6.82 -7.12
C GLY A 257 34.71 5.42 -7.38
N LYS A 258 34.68 4.60 -6.32
CA LYS A 258 34.08 3.26 -6.39
C LYS A 258 32.60 3.38 -5.99
N GLN A 259 31.73 2.87 -6.82
CA GLN A 259 30.29 2.82 -6.62
C GLN A 259 29.85 1.37 -6.48
N ASN A 260 29.00 1.09 -5.52
CA ASN A 260 28.42 -0.22 -5.31
C ASN A 260 26.94 -0.09 -4.94
N PHE A 261 26.12 -0.91 -5.57
CA PHE A 261 24.70 -1.04 -5.26
C PHE A 261 24.42 -2.47 -4.84
N THR A 262 23.69 -2.64 -3.74
CA THR A 262 23.25 -3.96 -3.27
C THR A 262 21.77 -3.96 -2.95
N PHE A 263 21.14 -5.11 -3.14
CA PHE A 263 19.73 -5.33 -2.92
C PHE A 263 19.51 -6.56 -2.03
N GLY A 264 18.58 -6.46 -1.08
CA GLY A 264 18.31 -7.54 -0.15
C GLY A 264 16.95 -7.42 0.55
N ILE A 265 16.73 -8.23 1.55
CA ILE A 265 15.57 -8.12 2.44
C ILE A 265 15.90 -7.09 3.52
N ALA A 266 14.95 -6.19 3.83
CA ALA A 266 15.11 -5.24 4.92
C ALA A 266 15.34 -5.96 6.26
N THR A 267 16.35 -5.52 7.03
CA THR A 267 16.79 -6.18 8.28
C THR A 267 15.63 -6.43 9.25
N THR A 268 14.76 -5.42 9.45
CA THR A 268 13.58 -5.55 10.31
C THR A 268 12.57 -6.59 9.84
N LYS A 269 12.56 -6.93 8.54
CA LYS A 269 11.74 -8.02 8.00
C LYS A 269 12.42 -9.35 8.19
N LEU A 270 13.74 -9.40 7.98
CA LEU A 270 14.53 -10.61 8.21
C LEU A 270 14.43 -11.05 9.67
N GLU A 271 14.55 -10.14 10.62
CA GLU A 271 14.38 -10.43 12.06
C GLU A 271 13.00 -11.04 12.37
N LYS A 272 11.92 -10.45 11.82
CA LYS A 272 10.56 -11.00 11.97
C LYS A 272 10.39 -12.38 11.34
N GLU A 273 11.05 -12.66 10.26
CA GLU A 273 11.03 -13.98 9.64
C GLU A 273 11.84 -14.99 10.46
N MET A 274 12.98 -14.58 11.03
CA MET A 274 13.75 -15.39 11.97
C MET A 274 12.94 -15.76 13.22
N GLU A 275 12.23 -14.79 13.82
CA GLU A 275 11.34 -15.07 14.96
C GLU A 275 10.28 -16.13 14.66
N LYS A 276 9.72 -16.15 13.44
CA LYS A 276 8.75 -17.18 13.04
C LYS A 276 9.39 -18.56 12.97
N ILE A 277 10.62 -18.65 12.44
CA ILE A 277 11.38 -19.89 12.37
C ILE A 277 11.69 -20.38 13.77
N TYR A 278 12.17 -19.51 14.68
CA TYR A 278 12.42 -19.86 16.06
C TYR A 278 11.18 -20.43 16.76
N ARG A 279 10.00 -19.82 16.59
CA ARG A 279 8.75 -20.35 17.15
C ARG A 279 8.41 -21.77 16.63
N ILE A 280 8.70 -22.06 15.36
CA ILE A 280 8.50 -23.40 14.79
C ILE A 280 9.45 -24.41 15.44
N ILE A 281 10.72 -23.99 15.69
CA ILE A 281 11.74 -24.82 16.33
C ILE A 281 11.40 -25.05 17.81
N ASP A 282 11.02 -24.02 18.55
CA ASP A 282 10.63 -24.09 19.97
C ASP A 282 9.45 -25.08 20.17
N GLU A 283 8.46 -25.02 19.26
CA GLU A 283 7.35 -25.97 19.30
C GLU A 283 7.82 -27.42 19.06
N TYR A 284 8.79 -27.63 18.17
CA TYR A 284 9.39 -28.94 17.98
C TYR A 284 10.13 -29.40 19.25
N GLN A 285 10.91 -28.51 19.87
CA GLN A 285 11.62 -28.85 21.12
C GLN A 285 10.66 -29.27 22.24
N SER A 286 9.45 -28.70 22.29
CA SER A 286 8.45 -29.03 23.29
C SER A 286 7.64 -30.31 22.96
N THR A 287 7.41 -30.58 21.65
CA THR A 287 6.50 -31.66 21.21
C THR A 287 7.21 -32.89 20.64
N HIS A 288 8.47 -32.76 20.23
CA HIS A 288 9.29 -33.75 19.51
C HIS A 288 8.62 -34.36 18.26
N LYS A 289 7.66 -33.62 17.64
CA LYS A 289 6.92 -34.09 16.47
C LYS A 289 7.67 -33.72 15.19
N GLN A 290 8.63 -34.51 14.77
CA GLN A 290 9.48 -34.27 13.60
C GLN A 290 8.66 -34.00 12.32
N LYS A 291 7.65 -34.81 12.02
CA LYS A 291 6.81 -34.64 10.82
C LYS A 291 6.05 -33.30 10.81
N LEU A 292 5.68 -32.77 11.99
CA LEU A 292 5.05 -31.48 12.12
C LEU A 292 6.04 -30.33 11.83
N LEU A 293 7.29 -30.44 12.33
CA LEU A 293 8.38 -29.53 12.06
C LEU A 293 8.65 -29.45 10.55
N GLU A 294 8.86 -30.60 9.89
CA GLU A 294 9.12 -30.66 8.44
C GLU A 294 7.99 -30.02 7.64
N ASN A 295 6.74 -30.36 7.93
CA ASN A 295 5.58 -29.80 7.23
C ASN A 295 5.48 -28.27 7.42
N ARG A 296 5.74 -27.74 8.62
CA ARG A 296 5.68 -26.30 8.88
C ARG A 296 6.80 -25.54 8.19
N LEU A 297 8.02 -26.06 8.20
CA LEU A 297 9.15 -25.47 7.47
C LEU A 297 8.90 -25.51 5.96
N ASP A 298 8.37 -26.61 5.45
CA ASP A 298 8.01 -26.74 4.05
C ASP A 298 6.97 -25.69 3.62
N ILE A 299 5.89 -25.53 4.37
CA ILE A 299 4.85 -24.51 4.09
C ILE A 299 5.43 -23.11 4.22
N TYR A 300 6.32 -22.89 5.20
CA TYR A 300 6.92 -21.58 5.44
C TYR A 300 7.85 -21.13 4.31
N PHE A 301 8.75 -22.02 3.85
CA PHE A 301 9.74 -21.68 2.84
C PHE A 301 9.22 -21.77 1.41
N LYS A 302 8.31 -22.68 1.13
CA LYS A 302 7.73 -22.84 -0.21
C LYS A 302 6.68 -21.77 -0.50
N ARG A 303 6.46 -21.53 -1.79
CA ARG A 303 5.28 -20.80 -2.25
C ARG A 303 4.09 -21.77 -2.22
N VAL A 304 3.15 -21.54 -1.33
CA VAL A 304 1.92 -22.31 -1.25
C VAL A 304 0.77 -21.48 -1.82
N THR A 305 0.10 -21.98 -2.83
CA THR A 305 -1.06 -21.33 -3.45
C THR A 305 -2.31 -22.15 -3.12
N PHE A 306 -3.34 -21.48 -2.61
CA PHE A 306 -4.61 -22.10 -2.27
C PHE A 306 -5.78 -21.17 -2.60
N TYR A 307 -6.95 -21.76 -2.82
CA TYR A 307 -8.17 -20.99 -3.02
C TYR A 307 -8.82 -20.70 -1.67
N ASP A 308 -8.94 -19.43 -1.33
CA ASP A 308 -9.64 -18.98 -0.12
C ASP A 308 -11.14 -18.93 -0.39
N GLN A 309 -11.89 -19.80 0.27
CA GLN A 309 -13.34 -19.91 0.09
C GLN A 309 -14.09 -18.68 0.64
N ASN A 310 -13.56 -18.03 1.68
CA ASN A 310 -14.19 -16.86 2.30
C ASN A 310 -14.08 -15.64 1.39
N ASP A 311 -12.88 -15.41 0.88
CA ASP A 311 -12.60 -14.28 -0.03
C ASP A 311 -12.81 -14.64 -1.51
N ARG A 312 -13.08 -15.91 -1.80
CA ARG A 312 -13.28 -16.47 -3.17
C ARG A 312 -12.17 -16.04 -4.14
N CYS A 313 -10.94 -16.12 -3.69
CA CYS A 313 -9.78 -15.78 -4.51
C CYS A 313 -8.61 -16.73 -4.26
N TRP A 314 -7.71 -16.82 -5.25
CA TRP A 314 -6.45 -17.54 -5.07
C TRP A 314 -5.49 -16.71 -4.22
N LYS A 315 -4.99 -17.30 -3.16
CA LYS A 315 -3.97 -16.70 -2.29
C LYS A 315 -2.67 -17.49 -2.37
N SER A 316 -1.56 -16.78 -2.30
CA SER A 316 -0.24 -17.37 -2.20
C SER A 316 0.45 -16.87 -0.94
N ILE A 317 1.04 -17.79 -0.18
CA ILE A 317 1.79 -17.51 1.05
C ILE A 317 3.16 -18.15 0.98
N GLY A 318 4.00 -17.85 1.95
CA GLY A 318 5.33 -18.42 2.13
C GLY A 318 6.45 -17.40 1.86
N PHE A 319 7.62 -17.70 2.40
CA PHE A 319 8.80 -16.83 2.29
C PHE A 319 9.20 -16.60 0.83
N SER A 320 9.26 -17.67 0.03
CA SER A 320 9.60 -17.56 -1.40
C SER A 320 8.63 -16.68 -2.21
N ARG A 321 7.37 -16.54 -1.77
CA ARG A 321 6.41 -15.64 -2.42
C ARG A 321 6.64 -14.19 -2.00
N ASN A 322 6.92 -13.97 -0.73
CA ASN A 322 7.08 -12.62 -0.18
C ASN A 322 8.36 -11.93 -0.70
N TYR A 323 9.38 -12.71 -1.05
CA TYR A 323 10.72 -12.22 -1.41
C TYR A 323 11.22 -12.83 -2.71
N GLU A 324 10.34 -13.03 -3.69
CA GLU A 324 10.69 -13.69 -4.96
C GLU A 324 11.73 -12.93 -5.77
N HIS A 325 11.87 -11.61 -5.57
CA HIS A 325 12.83 -10.78 -6.29
C HIS A 325 14.29 -11.00 -5.86
N ILE A 326 14.54 -11.59 -4.68
CA ILE A 326 15.91 -11.90 -4.22
C ILE A 326 16.66 -12.82 -5.19
N LYS A 327 15.94 -13.71 -5.87
CA LYS A 327 16.55 -14.60 -6.91
C LYS A 327 17.11 -13.84 -8.12
N LYS A 328 16.80 -12.55 -8.27
CA LYS A 328 17.32 -11.71 -9.35
C LYS A 328 18.67 -11.06 -9.01
N ASN A 329 19.14 -11.23 -7.77
CA ASN A 329 20.41 -10.63 -7.30
C ASN A 329 21.66 -11.15 -8.06
N ASP A 330 21.56 -12.29 -8.75
CA ASP A 330 22.64 -12.83 -9.60
C ASP A 330 22.86 -12.04 -10.91
N ARG A 331 22.08 -10.96 -11.12
CA ARG A 331 22.13 -10.13 -12.34
C ARG A 331 22.64 -8.70 -12.11
N VAL A 332 23.02 -8.33 -10.88
CA VAL A 332 23.49 -6.97 -10.52
C VAL A 332 24.99 -6.97 -10.25
#